data_6c3ad2c417552858e05245da5979da86
#
_entry.id   6c3ad2c417552858e05245da5979da86
#
_cell.length_a   1.000
_cell.length_b   1.000
_cell.length_c   1.000
_cell.angle_alpha   90.00
_cell.angle_beta   90.00
_cell.angle_gamma   90.00
#
_symmetry.space_group_name_H-M   'P 1'
#
loop_
_entity.id
_entity.type
_entity.pdbx_description
1 polymer ?
#
loop_
_entity_poly.entity_id
_entity_poly.type
_entity_poly.pdbx_seq_one_letter_code
_entity_poly.pdbx_strand_id
1 'polypeptide(L)'
;ITDVEIFGTLSAGETISFTVSATGGVQPWQWEFYIQSDNEVVYSDNAAIVNFMEWTPSQSGTYDFLAFVTDATGKRMSYRTQFVVS
;
A
#
# COMPACT_ATOMS: atom_id res chain seq x y z
N ILE A 1 11.61 -3.39 1.30
CA ILE A 1 10.88 -2.33 0.58
C ILE A 1 11.80 -1.13 0.45
N THR A 2 12.03 -0.66 -0.76
CA THR A 2 12.95 0.46 -1.03
C THR A 2 12.21 1.76 -1.34
N ASP A 3 10.98 1.70 -1.84
CA ASP A 3 10.21 2.88 -2.21
C ASP A 3 8.74 2.55 -2.38
N VAL A 4 7.90 3.58 -2.21
CA VAL A 4 6.47 3.53 -2.52
C VAL A 4 6.14 4.73 -3.40
N GLU A 5 5.54 4.48 -4.55
CA GLU A 5 5.11 5.54 -5.47
C GLU A 5 3.59 5.61 -5.48
N ILE A 6 3.07 6.82 -5.36
CA ILE A 6 1.65 7.09 -5.35
C ILE A 6 1.32 7.93 -6.58
N PHE A 7 0.43 7.43 -7.43
CA PHE A 7 0.06 8.07 -8.68
C PHE A 7 -1.41 8.42 -8.70
N GLY A 8 -1.74 9.44 -9.48
CA GLY A 8 -3.09 9.89 -9.71
C GLY A 8 -3.40 11.17 -8.97
N THR A 9 -4.64 11.63 -9.09
CA THR A 9 -5.11 12.81 -8.40
C THR A 9 -5.56 12.43 -7.00
N LEU A 10 -4.96 13.03 -5.98
CA LEU A 10 -5.29 12.74 -4.58
C LEU A 10 -6.54 13.51 -4.17
N SER A 11 -7.67 13.11 -4.72
CA SER A 11 -8.97 13.73 -4.44
C SER A 11 -10.02 12.64 -4.25
N ALA A 12 -11.02 12.92 -3.40
CA ALA A 12 -12.13 11.99 -3.19
C ALA A 12 -12.87 11.71 -4.50
N GLY A 13 -13.16 10.45 -4.77
CA GLY A 13 -13.78 10.00 -6.00
C GLY A 13 -12.82 9.68 -7.14
N GLU A 14 -11.53 9.99 -6.99
CA GLU A 14 -10.51 9.69 -8.00
C GLU A 14 -9.71 8.46 -7.58
N THR A 15 -9.38 7.61 -8.55
CA THR A 15 -8.60 6.40 -8.29
C THR A 15 -7.13 6.73 -8.10
N ILE A 16 -6.56 6.26 -7.01
CA ILE A 16 -5.15 6.42 -6.65
C ILE A 16 -4.45 5.07 -6.82
N SER A 17 -3.30 5.08 -7.48
CA SER A 17 -2.49 3.88 -7.70
C SER A 17 -1.28 3.88 -6.78
N PHE A 18 -0.97 2.73 -6.18
CA PHE A 18 0.16 2.55 -5.28
C PHE A 18 1.05 1.45 -5.84
N THR A 19 2.31 1.77 -6.05
CA THR A 19 3.32 0.80 -6.50
C THR A 19 4.43 0.73 -5.47
N VAL A 20 4.78 -0.48 -5.04
CA VAL A 20 5.79 -0.71 -4.02
C VAL A 20 6.99 -1.38 -4.66
N SER A 21 8.18 -0.82 -4.44
CA SER A 21 9.45 -1.38 -4.90
C SER A 21 10.17 -2.05 -3.74
N ALA A 22 10.71 -3.24 -3.98
CA ALA A 22 11.49 -3.97 -3.01
C ALA A 22 12.67 -4.66 -3.68
N THR A 23 13.77 -4.83 -2.93
CA THR A 23 14.96 -5.52 -3.41
C THR A 23 15.41 -6.52 -2.35
N GLY A 24 16.16 -7.53 -2.78
CA GLY A 24 16.67 -8.58 -1.90
C GLY A 24 15.62 -9.63 -1.62
N GLY A 25 15.94 -10.53 -0.65
CA GLY A 25 15.06 -11.63 -0.28
C GLY A 25 14.97 -12.72 -1.36
N VAL A 26 14.12 -13.69 -1.11
CA VAL A 26 13.93 -14.85 -1.98
C VAL A 26 12.51 -14.82 -2.55
N GLN A 27 12.39 -14.86 -3.86
CA GLN A 27 11.08 -14.93 -4.52
C GLN A 27 10.53 -16.36 -4.45
N PRO A 28 9.19 -16.56 -4.49
CA PRO A 28 8.17 -15.53 -4.71
C PRO A 28 7.88 -14.72 -3.46
N TRP A 29 7.46 -13.48 -3.65
CA TRP A 29 7.05 -12.57 -2.58
C TRP A 29 5.53 -12.56 -2.45
N GLN A 30 5.04 -12.43 -1.21
CA GLN A 30 3.63 -12.23 -0.91
C GLN A 30 3.45 -10.82 -0.34
N TRP A 31 2.45 -10.11 -0.86
CA TRP A 31 2.21 -8.71 -0.51
C TRP A 31 0.93 -8.57 0.31
N GLU A 32 0.96 -7.62 1.24
CA GLU A 32 -0.22 -7.19 1.99
C GLU A 32 -0.26 -5.68 1.96
N PHE A 33 -1.42 -5.11 1.63
CA PHE A 33 -1.60 -3.66 1.57
C PHE A 33 -2.76 -3.25 2.44
N TYR A 34 -2.59 -2.16 3.18
CA TYR A 34 -3.63 -1.61 4.04
C TYR A 34 -3.67 -0.10 3.89
N ILE A 35 -4.89 0.48 3.92
CA ILE A 35 -5.07 1.92 4.03
C ILE A 35 -5.82 2.18 5.32
N GLN A 36 -5.28 3.06 6.15
CA GLN A 36 -5.83 3.41 7.45
C GLN A 36 -6.21 4.87 7.51
N SER A 37 -7.28 5.16 8.25
CA SER A 37 -7.70 6.50 8.62
C SER A 37 -8.02 6.47 10.12
N ASP A 38 -7.40 7.36 10.89
CA ASP A 38 -7.57 7.42 12.35
C ASP A 38 -7.33 6.07 13.04
N ASN A 39 -6.28 5.37 12.62
CA ASN A 39 -5.90 4.04 13.13
C ASN A 39 -6.90 2.93 12.81
N GLU A 40 -7.85 3.18 11.92
CA GLU A 40 -8.78 2.16 11.44
C GLU A 40 -8.48 1.79 10.00
N VAL A 41 -8.48 0.50 9.70
CA VAL A 41 -8.29 0.01 8.33
C VAL A 41 -9.56 0.28 7.55
N VAL A 42 -9.44 1.09 6.48
CA VAL A 42 -10.57 1.42 5.60
C VAL A 42 -10.52 0.63 4.30
N TYR A 43 -9.37 0.04 3.98
CA TYR A 43 -9.20 -0.83 2.82
C TYR A 43 -8.04 -1.79 3.07
N SER A 44 -8.16 -3.02 2.61
CA SER A 44 -7.09 -4.00 2.72
C SER A 44 -7.06 -4.94 1.51
N ASP A 45 -5.85 -5.36 1.16
CA ASP A 45 -5.59 -6.42 0.18
C ASP A 45 -4.46 -7.26 0.75
N ASN A 46 -4.80 -8.36 1.42
CA ASN A 46 -3.85 -9.16 2.18
C ASN A 46 -3.46 -10.47 1.52
N ALA A 47 -3.76 -10.62 0.23
CA ALA A 47 -3.40 -11.82 -0.54
C ALA A 47 -2.84 -11.43 -1.91
N ALA A 48 -2.26 -10.23 -2.02
CA ALA A 48 -1.74 -9.74 -3.29
C ALA A 48 -0.50 -10.51 -3.71
N ILE A 49 -0.43 -10.85 -4.99
CA ILE A 49 0.73 -11.48 -5.60
C ILE A 49 1.51 -10.50 -6.47
N VAL A 50 1.05 -9.27 -6.56
CA VAL A 50 1.68 -8.18 -7.30
C VAL A 50 1.94 -6.99 -6.38
N ASN A 51 2.93 -6.19 -6.71
CA ASN A 51 3.37 -5.04 -5.92
C ASN A 51 2.58 -3.76 -6.22
N PHE A 52 1.34 -3.89 -6.61
CA PHE A 52 0.52 -2.78 -7.11
C PHE A 52 -0.90 -2.91 -6.58
N MET A 53 -1.49 -1.78 -6.19
CA MET A 53 -2.92 -1.73 -5.89
C MET A 53 -3.52 -0.39 -6.29
N GLU A 54 -4.83 -0.37 -6.45
CA GLU A 54 -5.61 0.85 -6.71
C GLU A 54 -6.68 1.00 -5.64
N TRP A 55 -6.97 2.25 -5.27
CA TRP A 55 -7.99 2.56 -4.30
C TRP A 55 -8.64 3.91 -4.64
N THR A 56 -9.96 3.97 -4.49
CA THR A 56 -10.74 5.19 -4.74
C THR A 56 -11.32 5.66 -3.41
N PRO A 57 -10.80 6.75 -2.84
CA PRO A 57 -11.33 7.26 -1.58
C PRO A 57 -12.70 7.87 -1.78
N SER A 58 -13.59 7.69 -0.82
CA SER A 58 -14.91 8.31 -0.82
C SER A 58 -14.96 9.63 -0.06
N GLN A 59 -13.93 9.93 0.73
CA GLN A 59 -13.88 11.13 1.56
C GLN A 59 -12.47 11.72 1.54
N SER A 60 -12.40 13.06 1.68
CA SER A 60 -11.13 13.74 1.90
C SER A 60 -10.61 13.45 3.31
N GLY A 61 -9.33 13.61 3.49
CA GLY A 61 -8.69 13.43 4.80
C GLY A 61 -7.26 12.96 4.67
N THR A 62 -6.67 12.65 5.81
CA THR A 62 -5.32 12.12 5.92
C THR A 62 -5.37 10.61 6.11
N TYR A 63 -4.61 9.89 5.31
CA TYR A 63 -4.58 8.44 5.31
C TYR A 63 -3.15 7.93 5.41
N ASP A 64 -3.01 6.71 5.92
CA ASP A 64 -1.74 6.00 5.93
C ASP A 64 -1.83 4.80 5.00
N PHE A 65 -0.81 4.64 4.16
CA PHE A 65 -0.63 3.46 3.34
C PHE A 65 0.42 2.57 3.98
N LEU A 66 0.07 1.31 4.25
CA LEU A 66 0.98 0.32 4.81
C LEU A 66 1.16 -0.81 3.81
N ALA A 67 2.41 -1.18 3.59
CA ALA A 67 2.74 -2.32 2.74
C ALA A 67 3.61 -3.29 3.51
N PHE A 68 3.31 -4.57 3.36
CA PHE A 68 4.13 -5.65 3.92
C PHE A 68 4.49 -6.59 2.79
N VAL A 69 5.72 -7.06 2.78
CA VAL A 69 6.16 -8.09 1.85
C VAL A 69 6.80 -9.22 2.65
N THR A 70 6.39 -10.45 2.35
CA THR A 70 6.96 -11.66 2.94
C THR A 70 7.64 -12.45 1.84
N ASP A 71 8.91 -12.78 2.00
CA ASP A 71 9.64 -13.57 1.01
C ASP A 71 9.41 -15.08 1.21
N ALA A 72 9.99 -15.89 0.33
CA ALA A 72 9.80 -17.34 0.35
C ALA A 72 10.39 -17.98 1.59
N THR A 73 11.28 -17.32 2.33
CA THR A 73 11.86 -17.82 3.59
C THR A 73 11.05 -17.44 4.82
N GLY A 74 9.99 -16.64 4.63
CA GLY A 74 9.16 -16.14 5.70
C GLY A 74 9.63 -14.82 6.31
N LYS A 75 10.66 -14.21 5.74
CA LYS A 75 11.14 -12.90 6.19
C LYS A 75 10.16 -11.83 5.74
N ARG A 76 9.71 -11.00 6.68
CA ARG A 76 8.71 -9.95 6.43
C ARG A 76 9.32 -8.57 6.59
N MET A 77 9.01 -7.69 5.65
CA MET A 77 9.40 -6.28 5.68
C MET A 77 8.15 -5.41 5.55
N SER A 78 8.21 -4.20 6.09
CA SER A 78 7.07 -3.28 6.07
C SER A 78 7.51 -1.88 5.71
N TYR A 79 6.54 -1.10 5.21
CA TYR A 79 6.72 0.31 4.89
C TYR A 79 5.41 1.05 5.17
N ARG A 80 5.52 2.23 5.75
CA ARG A 80 4.36 3.09 6.05
C ARG A 80 4.61 4.49 5.49
N THR A 81 3.63 5.04 4.79
CA THR A 81 3.68 6.41 4.32
C THR A 81 2.32 7.07 4.49
N GLN A 82 2.32 8.36 4.74
CA GLN A 82 1.11 9.15 4.92
C GLN A 82 0.84 9.95 3.65
N PHE A 83 -0.45 10.06 3.29
CA PHE A 83 -0.87 10.90 2.17
C PHE A 83 -2.17 11.61 2.51
N VAL A 84 -2.41 12.74 1.83
CA VAL A 84 -3.59 13.57 2.06
C VAL A 84 -4.46 13.57 0.81
N VAL A 85 -5.74 13.30 1.01
CA VAL A 85 -6.77 13.33 -0.04
C VAL A 85 -7.57 14.61 0.12
N SER A 86 -7.63 15.40 -0.92
CA SER A 86 -8.38 16.64 -0.93
C SER A 86 -9.84 16.49 -1.36
#